data_8a731358f16fcdf8ab7e777f65e4ec7d
#
_entry.id   8a731358f16fcdf8ab7e777f65e4ec7d
#
_cell.length_a   1.000
_cell.length_b   1.000
_cell.length_c   1.000
_cell.angle_alpha   90.00
_cell.angle_beta   90.00
_cell.angle_gamma   90.00
#
_symmetry.space_group_name_H-M   'P 1'
#
loop_
_entity.id
_entity.type
_entity.pdbx_description
1 polymer ?
#
loop_
_entity_poly.entity_id
_entity_poly.type
_entity_poly.pdbx_seq_one_letter_code
_entity_poly.pdbx_strand_id
1 'polypeptide(L)'
;SFNFKSDEIPPEHLRLYLDKYSRLDFINWYTGTCAAEVFRESDILPNDLRERSIFMKNWMEPIGLYHGAGMVIWCKGISYGSIFLYRPKDAEDFSGQELEVLRVINRHLCLRAHALYPNGLGQMFVQQGAGDGAVLSVTCLTKREREIIDCIRNHVLRSELCDKLFI
;
A
#
# COMPACT_ATOMS: atom_id res chain seq x y z
N SER A 1 -8.05 12.30 7.73
CA SER A 1 -8.09 12.63 6.32
C SER A 1 -7.16 11.69 5.58
N PHE A 2 -7.72 10.81 4.76
CA PHE A 2 -6.93 9.88 3.94
C PHE A 2 -6.60 10.57 2.63
N ASN A 3 -5.31 10.71 2.31
CA ASN A 3 -4.86 11.09 0.99
C ASN A 3 -4.46 9.81 0.25
N PHE A 4 -5.25 9.46 -0.74
CA PHE A 4 -5.04 8.29 -1.59
C PHE A 4 -4.44 8.74 -2.92
N LYS A 5 -3.34 8.16 -3.35
CA LYS A 5 -2.82 8.32 -4.71
C LYS A 5 -2.71 6.95 -5.34
N SER A 6 -3.35 6.79 -6.50
CA SER A 6 -3.18 5.64 -7.36
C SER A 6 -3.08 6.14 -8.79
N ASP A 7 -2.08 5.69 -9.49
CA ASP A 7 -1.91 6.01 -10.90
C ASP A 7 -2.85 5.15 -11.80
N GLU A 8 -3.56 4.18 -11.21
CA GLU A 8 -4.37 3.19 -11.92
C GLU A 8 -5.86 3.19 -11.53
N ILE A 9 -6.24 3.85 -10.44
CA ILE A 9 -7.65 3.94 -10.01
C ILE A 9 -8.26 5.23 -10.56
N PRO A 10 -9.36 5.14 -11.33
CA PRO A 10 -10.06 6.31 -11.84
C PRO A 10 -10.48 7.26 -10.71
N PRO A 11 -10.40 8.59 -10.89
CA PRO A 11 -10.74 9.58 -9.85
C PRO A 11 -12.17 9.43 -9.31
N GLU A 12 -13.12 9.08 -10.18
CA GLU A 12 -14.53 8.83 -9.79
C GLU A 12 -14.65 7.59 -8.88
N HIS A 13 -13.86 6.55 -9.13
CA HIS A 13 -13.84 5.35 -8.31
C HIS A 13 -13.23 5.63 -6.92
N LEU A 14 -12.23 6.49 -6.89
CA LEU A 14 -11.62 6.95 -5.65
C LEU A 14 -12.59 7.78 -4.80
N ARG A 15 -13.38 8.67 -5.42
CA ARG A 15 -14.44 9.42 -4.72
C ARG A 15 -15.47 8.46 -4.11
N LEU A 16 -15.89 7.48 -4.89
CA LEU A 16 -16.83 6.46 -4.43
C LEU A 16 -16.30 5.67 -3.22
N TYR A 17 -14.99 5.38 -3.19
CA TYR A 17 -14.34 4.79 -2.04
C TYR A 17 -14.46 5.67 -0.80
N LEU A 18 -14.06 6.94 -0.91
CA LEU A 18 -14.06 7.87 0.21
C LEU A 18 -15.48 8.10 0.76
N ASP A 19 -16.47 8.22 -0.11
CA ASP A 19 -17.84 8.51 0.27
C ASP A 19 -18.57 7.30 0.87
N LYS A 20 -18.31 6.08 0.36
CA LYS A 20 -19.15 4.93 0.66
C LYS A 20 -18.36 3.74 1.25
N TYR A 21 -17.21 3.39 0.65
CA TYR A 21 -16.57 2.10 0.93
C TYR A 21 -15.45 2.17 1.98
N SER A 22 -14.89 3.34 2.27
CA SER A 22 -13.79 3.50 3.23
C SER A 22 -14.11 2.96 4.63
N ARG A 23 -15.40 2.98 5.04
CA ARG A 23 -15.86 2.43 6.32
C ARG A 23 -16.08 0.91 6.30
N LEU A 24 -16.19 0.32 5.11
CA LEU A 24 -16.39 -1.11 4.90
C LEU A 24 -15.08 -1.84 4.59
N ASP A 25 -14.02 -1.07 4.42
CA ASP A 25 -12.68 -1.56 4.15
C ASP A 25 -12.04 -2.12 5.42
N PHE A 26 -11.96 -3.45 5.49
CA PHE A 26 -11.35 -4.15 6.63
C PHE A 26 -9.85 -3.87 6.77
N ILE A 27 -9.19 -3.47 5.69
CA ILE A 27 -7.77 -3.10 5.71
C ILE A 27 -7.54 -1.81 6.47
N ASN A 28 -8.43 -0.83 6.36
CA ASN A 28 -8.36 0.40 7.15
C ASN A 28 -8.41 0.11 8.65
N TRP A 29 -9.29 -0.80 9.06
CA TRP A 29 -9.36 -1.22 10.45
C TRP A 29 -8.05 -1.91 10.88
N TYR A 30 -7.55 -2.84 10.07
CA TYR A 30 -6.32 -3.58 10.37
C TYR A 30 -5.10 -2.66 10.46
N THR A 31 -4.90 -1.78 9.50
CA THR A 31 -3.78 -0.83 9.49
C THR A 31 -3.86 0.20 10.60
N GLY A 32 -5.06 0.56 11.03
CA GLY A 32 -5.30 1.44 12.17
C GLY A 32 -4.89 0.84 13.51
N THR A 33 -4.85 -0.49 13.61
CA THR A 33 -4.39 -1.19 14.83
C THR A 33 -2.88 -1.37 14.89
N CYS A 34 -2.14 -1.05 13.83
CA CYS A 34 -0.69 -1.29 13.71
C CYS A 34 -0.27 -2.75 13.99
N ALA A 35 -1.16 -3.70 13.69
CA ALA A 35 -0.99 -5.11 14.03
C ALA A 35 0.17 -5.76 13.27
N ALA A 36 0.49 -5.30 12.07
CA ALA A 36 1.63 -5.78 11.30
C ALA A 36 2.22 -4.68 10.39
N GLU A 37 3.55 -4.68 10.25
CA GLU A 37 4.26 -3.76 9.37
C GLU A 37 4.08 -4.12 7.89
N VAL A 38 4.07 -5.42 7.57
CA VAL A 38 3.86 -5.97 6.23
C VAL A 38 2.93 -7.17 6.33
N PHE A 39 1.94 -7.21 5.48
CA PHE A 39 0.90 -8.24 5.51
C PHE A 39 0.38 -8.55 4.11
N ARG A 40 -0.25 -9.70 3.99
CA ARG A 40 -1.06 -10.11 2.85
C ARG A 40 -2.53 -10.13 3.30
N GLU A 41 -3.43 -9.64 2.46
CA GLU A 41 -4.86 -9.52 2.81
C GLU A 41 -5.51 -10.86 3.10
N SER A 42 -5.10 -11.93 2.40
CA SER A 42 -5.60 -13.28 2.63
C SER A 42 -5.18 -13.88 3.99
N ASP A 43 -4.13 -13.32 4.64
CA ASP A 43 -3.75 -13.71 6.00
C ASP A 43 -4.60 -13.01 7.07
N ILE A 44 -5.22 -11.86 6.73
CA ILE A 44 -6.07 -11.08 7.64
C ILE A 44 -7.51 -11.62 7.61
N LEU A 45 -8.04 -11.82 6.40
CA LEU A 45 -9.41 -12.27 6.21
C LEU A 45 -9.43 -13.42 5.18
N PRO A 46 -9.93 -14.61 5.56
CA PRO A 46 -10.06 -15.73 4.64
C PRO A 46 -10.77 -15.37 3.35
N ASN A 47 -10.33 -15.94 2.23
CA ASN A 47 -10.82 -15.57 0.90
C ASN A 47 -12.34 -15.72 0.75
N ASP A 48 -12.94 -16.76 1.34
CA ASP A 48 -14.40 -16.98 1.29
C ASP A 48 -15.20 -15.87 1.99
N LEU A 49 -14.68 -15.29 3.07
CA LEU A 49 -15.27 -14.15 3.77
C LEU A 49 -15.02 -12.85 3.00
N ARG A 50 -13.80 -12.68 2.49
CA ARG A 50 -13.41 -11.52 1.70
C ARG A 50 -14.25 -11.38 0.45
N GLU A 51 -14.43 -12.47 -0.31
CA GLU A 51 -15.26 -12.51 -1.52
C GLU A 51 -16.75 -12.22 -1.28
N ARG A 52 -17.25 -12.46 -0.07
CA ARG A 52 -18.64 -12.13 0.31
C ARG A 52 -18.82 -10.68 0.72
N SER A 53 -17.73 -9.96 0.99
CA SER A 53 -17.81 -8.58 1.46
C SER A 53 -18.35 -7.64 0.37
N ILE A 54 -19.16 -6.67 0.78
CA ILE A 54 -19.67 -5.62 -0.11
C ILE A 54 -18.54 -4.80 -0.71
N PHE A 55 -17.50 -4.55 0.08
CA PHE A 55 -16.31 -3.82 -0.35
C PHE A 55 -15.61 -4.54 -1.50
N MET A 56 -15.35 -5.83 -1.35
CA MET A 56 -14.72 -6.63 -2.39
C MET A 56 -15.53 -6.63 -3.69
N LYS A 57 -16.82 -7.00 -3.62
CA LYS A 57 -17.68 -7.14 -4.79
C LYS A 57 -17.94 -5.84 -5.55
N ASN A 58 -18.14 -4.75 -4.81
CA ASN A 58 -18.65 -3.53 -5.41
C ASN A 58 -17.57 -2.47 -5.64
N TRP A 59 -16.38 -2.65 -5.04
CA TRP A 59 -15.29 -1.70 -5.21
C TRP A 59 -14.01 -2.32 -5.77
N MET A 60 -13.51 -3.41 -5.20
CA MET A 60 -12.24 -4.03 -5.60
C MET A 60 -12.35 -4.77 -6.95
N GLU A 61 -13.29 -5.72 -7.06
CA GLU A 61 -13.47 -6.54 -8.27
C GLU A 61 -13.75 -5.73 -9.54
N PRO A 62 -14.60 -4.67 -9.52
CA PRO A 62 -14.89 -3.90 -10.73
C PRO A 62 -13.67 -3.21 -11.36
N ILE A 63 -12.60 -3.00 -10.60
CA ILE A 63 -11.34 -2.41 -11.08
C ILE A 63 -10.20 -3.42 -11.13
N GLY A 64 -10.53 -4.71 -11.07
CA GLY A 64 -9.57 -5.80 -11.23
C GLY A 64 -8.61 -6.01 -10.06
N LEU A 65 -8.90 -5.45 -8.89
CA LEU A 65 -8.09 -5.64 -7.68
C LEU A 65 -8.59 -6.85 -6.91
N TYR A 66 -7.69 -7.80 -6.62
CA TYR A 66 -8.10 -9.01 -5.91
C TYR A 66 -7.08 -9.44 -4.84
N HIS A 67 -5.85 -9.80 -5.17
CA HIS A 67 -4.83 -10.16 -4.20
C HIS A 67 -4.10 -8.92 -3.71
N GLY A 68 -4.09 -8.68 -2.42
CA GLY A 68 -3.47 -7.51 -1.82
C GLY A 68 -2.33 -7.82 -0.87
N ALA A 69 -1.26 -7.03 -0.94
CA ALA A 69 -0.23 -6.96 0.09
C ALA A 69 0.00 -5.50 0.49
N GLY A 70 0.14 -5.27 1.79
CA GLY A 70 0.29 -3.94 2.35
C GLY A 70 1.55 -3.77 3.19
N MET A 71 2.08 -2.55 3.19
CA MET A 71 3.14 -2.09 4.09
C MET A 71 2.66 -0.87 4.87
N VAL A 72 2.75 -0.90 6.19
CA VAL A 72 2.51 0.27 7.05
C VAL A 72 3.85 0.89 7.42
N ILE A 73 4.03 2.15 7.05
CA ILE A 73 5.26 2.90 7.33
C ILE A 73 5.11 3.57 8.69
N TRP A 74 5.61 2.89 9.71
CA TRP A 74 5.54 3.33 11.10
C TRP A 74 6.93 3.35 11.72
N CYS A 75 7.34 4.47 12.28
CA CYS A 75 8.65 4.59 12.92
C CYS A 75 8.57 5.44 14.20
N LYS A 76 9.11 4.92 15.31
CA LYS A 76 9.20 5.63 16.60
C LYS A 76 7.89 6.29 17.04
N GLY A 77 6.78 5.59 16.89
CA GLY A 77 5.46 6.08 17.28
C GLY A 77 4.79 7.01 16.28
N ILE A 78 5.39 7.25 15.11
CA ILE A 78 4.85 8.13 14.07
C ILE A 78 4.42 7.30 12.87
N SER A 79 3.17 7.48 12.43
CA SER A 79 2.65 6.92 11.17
C SER A 79 2.95 7.87 10.01
N TYR A 80 3.57 7.32 8.97
CA TYR A 80 3.87 8.03 7.72
C TYR A 80 2.95 7.63 6.58
N GLY A 81 2.10 6.62 6.79
CA GLY A 81 1.15 6.13 5.79
C GLY A 81 1.30 4.64 5.49
N SER A 82 0.71 4.23 4.40
CA SER A 82 0.71 2.83 3.95
C SER A 82 0.88 2.75 2.44
N ILE A 83 1.46 1.65 1.97
CA ILE A 83 1.58 1.31 0.55
C ILE A 83 0.88 -0.02 0.35
N PHE A 84 0.02 -0.10 -0.68
CA PHE A 84 -0.68 -1.31 -1.06
C PHE A 84 -0.34 -1.70 -2.49
N LEU A 85 -0.13 -2.99 -2.70
CA LEU A 85 0.11 -3.61 -4.00
C LEU A 85 -1.04 -4.58 -4.26
N TYR A 86 -1.59 -4.54 -5.47
CA TYR A 86 -2.69 -5.40 -5.85
C TYR A 86 -2.38 -6.17 -7.12
N ARG A 87 -2.94 -7.37 -7.21
CA ARG A 87 -2.91 -8.25 -8.36
C ARG A 87 -4.33 -8.66 -8.75
N PRO A 88 -4.60 -8.96 -10.01
CA PRO A 88 -5.90 -9.45 -10.46
C PRO A 88 -6.17 -10.87 -9.95
N LYS A 89 -7.40 -11.33 -10.07
CA LYS A 89 -7.89 -12.61 -9.53
C LYS A 89 -7.24 -13.84 -10.18
N ASP A 90 -6.87 -13.73 -11.43
CA ASP A 90 -6.20 -14.80 -12.22
C ASP A 90 -4.70 -14.90 -11.94
N ALA A 91 -4.14 -13.95 -11.21
CA ALA A 91 -2.77 -14.01 -10.75
C ALA A 91 -2.62 -14.84 -9.46
N GLU A 92 -1.40 -15.26 -9.14
CA GLU A 92 -1.08 -15.86 -7.85
C GLU A 92 -1.06 -14.79 -6.74
N ASP A 93 -1.43 -15.21 -5.53
CA ASP A 93 -1.31 -14.36 -4.35
C ASP A 93 0.17 -14.10 -4.00
N PHE A 94 0.42 -13.09 -3.20
CA PHE A 94 1.77 -12.74 -2.75
C PHE A 94 2.38 -13.87 -1.92
N SER A 95 3.55 -14.35 -2.33
CA SER A 95 4.29 -15.40 -1.65
C SER A 95 4.97 -14.90 -0.37
N GLY A 96 5.33 -15.82 0.53
CA GLY A 96 6.09 -15.48 1.73
C GLY A 96 7.44 -14.83 1.42
N GLN A 97 8.10 -15.22 0.32
CA GLN A 97 9.37 -14.62 -0.10
C GLN A 97 9.20 -13.16 -0.53
N GLU A 98 8.12 -12.86 -1.25
CA GLU A 98 7.81 -11.48 -1.64
C GLU A 98 7.49 -10.61 -0.42
N LEU A 99 6.78 -11.15 0.56
CA LEU A 99 6.53 -10.43 1.82
C LEU A 99 7.85 -10.16 2.58
N GLU A 100 8.82 -11.06 2.56
CA GLU A 100 10.15 -10.79 3.15
C GLU A 100 10.87 -9.64 2.45
N VAL A 101 10.82 -9.58 1.12
CA VAL A 101 11.38 -8.45 0.37
C VAL A 101 10.67 -7.15 0.75
N LEU A 102 9.32 -7.17 0.85
CA LEU A 102 8.56 -6.00 1.29
C LEU A 102 8.92 -5.57 2.72
N ARG A 103 9.23 -6.50 3.64
CA ARG A 103 9.70 -6.16 4.99
C ARG A 103 11.04 -5.43 4.99
N VAL A 104 11.98 -5.87 4.13
CA VAL A 104 13.26 -5.17 3.98
C VAL A 104 13.04 -3.75 3.47
N ILE A 105 12.22 -3.59 2.43
CA ILE A 105 11.88 -2.29 1.85
C ILE A 105 11.20 -1.40 2.90
N ASN A 106 10.21 -1.94 3.62
CA ASN A 106 9.47 -1.19 4.63
C ASN A 106 10.40 -0.63 5.71
N ARG A 107 11.37 -1.44 6.17
CA ARG A 107 12.36 -0.97 7.16
C ARG A 107 13.17 0.23 6.64
N HIS A 108 13.60 0.20 5.39
CA HIS A 108 14.31 1.32 4.76
C HIS A 108 13.40 2.56 4.63
N LEU A 109 12.17 2.37 4.20
CA LEU A 109 11.19 3.45 4.08
C LEU A 109 10.89 4.10 5.44
N CYS A 110 10.72 3.31 6.48
CA CYS A 110 10.50 3.79 7.85
C CYS A 110 11.65 4.68 8.33
N LEU A 111 12.89 4.20 8.18
CA LEU A 111 14.08 4.96 8.59
C LEU A 111 14.21 6.25 7.78
N ARG A 112 13.99 6.19 6.49
CA ARG A 112 14.08 7.35 5.60
C ARG A 112 12.98 8.37 5.88
N ALA A 113 11.74 7.93 6.04
CA ALA A 113 10.63 8.81 6.37
C ALA A 113 10.88 9.53 7.69
N HIS A 114 11.37 8.81 8.71
CA HIS A 114 11.69 9.41 10.00
C HIS A 114 12.88 10.39 9.92
N ALA A 115 13.89 10.08 9.12
CA ALA A 115 15.03 11.00 8.92
C ALA A 115 14.63 12.30 8.23
N LEU A 116 13.72 12.23 7.25
CA LEU A 116 13.23 13.40 6.51
C LEU A 116 12.17 14.19 7.29
N TYR A 117 11.35 13.50 8.06
CA TYR A 117 10.17 14.05 8.75
C TYR A 117 10.12 13.58 10.21
N PRO A 118 11.07 13.99 11.07
CA PRO A 118 11.20 13.46 12.43
C PRO A 118 9.98 13.72 13.33
N ASN A 119 9.18 14.72 12.99
CA ASN A 119 7.95 15.08 13.70
C ASN A 119 6.65 14.63 12.96
N GLY A 120 6.81 13.76 11.96
CA GLY A 120 5.70 13.32 11.11
C GLY A 120 5.38 14.28 9.97
N LEU A 121 4.44 13.87 9.14
CA LEU A 121 4.06 14.59 7.91
C LEU A 121 3.13 15.79 8.19
N GLY A 122 2.57 15.91 9.39
CA GLY A 122 1.62 16.98 9.74
C GLY A 122 2.17 18.39 9.53
N GLN A 123 3.49 18.59 9.63
CA GLN A 123 4.12 19.89 9.39
C GLN A 123 4.14 20.29 7.90
N MET A 124 4.14 19.32 6.98
CA MET A 124 4.09 19.62 5.54
C MET A 124 2.75 20.24 5.12
N PHE A 125 1.66 19.82 5.75
CA PHE A 125 0.32 20.33 5.45
C PHE A 125 0.11 21.76 5.93
N VAL A 126 0.82 22.18 6.96
CA VAL A 126 0.77 23.56 7.49
C VAL A 126 1.54 24.54 6.60
N GLN A 127 2.64 24.08 5.96
CA GLN A 127 3.49 24.95 5.12
C GLN A 127 2.95 25.17 3.70
N GLN A 128 2.06 24.30 3.20
CA GLN A 128 1.54 24.37 1.82
C GLN A 128 0.19 25.09 1.67
N GLY A 129 -0.28 25.77 2.72
CA GLY A 129 -1.54 26.56 2.66
C GLY A 129 -2.76 25.69 2.33
N ALA A 130 -3.88 25.91 2.98
CA ALA A 130 -5.14 25.20 2.81
C ALA A 130 -5.73 25.31 1.37
N GLY A 131 -5.12 24.62 0.44
CA GLY A 131 -5.58 24.51 -0.93
C GLY A 131 -5.19 23.14 -1.48
N ASP A 132 -6.20 22.35 -1.84
CA ASP A 132 -6.16 21.02 -2.46
C ASP A 132 -5.25 19.99 -1.78
N GLY A 133 -5.89 18.93 -1.28
CA GLY A 133 -5.28 17.87 -0.50
C GLY A 133 -3.90 17.46 -1.01
N ALA A 134 -2.87 17.78 -0.22
CA ALA A 134 -1.51 17.39 -0.54
C ALA A 134 -1.42 15.87 -0.60
N VAL A 135 -1.48 15.35 -1.79
CA VAL A 135 -1.19 13.96 -2.10
C VAL A 135 0.29 13.76 -1.80
N LEU A 136 0.60 12.95 -0.78
CA LEU A 136 1.96 12.42 -0.65
C LEU A 136 2.26 11.68 -1.95
N SER A 137 2.97 12.35 -2.84
CA SER A 137 3.43 11.69 -4.04
C SER A 137 4.33 10.53 -3.61
N VAL A 138 4.29 9.43 -4.34
CA VAL A 138 5.23 8.29 -4.25
C VAL A 138 6.69 8.74 -4.50
N THR A 139 6.94 10.05 -4.48
CA THR A 139 8.25 10.71 -4.56
C THR A 139 9.20 10.35 -3.41
N CYS A 140 8.68 9.71 -2.34
CA CYS A 140 9.52 9.16 -1.27
C CYS A 140 10.30 7.91 -1.72
N LEU A 141 9.82 7.20 -2.74
CA LEU A 141 10.50 6.03 -3.27
C LEU A 141 11.62 6.45 -4.21
N THR A 142 12.82 5.92 -3.99
CA THR A 142 13.88 6.00 -4.99
C THR A 142 13.43 5.27 -6.26
N LYS A 143 14.06 5.60 -7.39
CA LYS A 143 13.84 4.88 -8.65
C LYS A 143 13.99 3.36 -8.44
N ARG A 144 14.99 2.96 -7.65
CA ARG A 144 15.30 1.56 -7.37
C ARG A 144 14.23 0.86 -6.53
N GLU A 145 13.72 1.51 -5.51
CA GLU A 145 12.63 0.97 -4.68
C GLU A 145 11.35 0.77 -5.50
N ARG A 146 11.05 1.68 -6.41
CA ARG A 146 9.92 1.53 -7.36
C ARG A 146 10.13 0.34 -8.29
N GLU A 147 11.29 0.20 -8.90
CA GLU A 147 11.62 -0.92 -9.78
C GLU A 147 11.45 -2.27 -9.07
N ILE A 148 11.88 -2.38 -7.82
CA ILE A 148 11.71 -3.60 -7.01
C ILE A 148 10.23 -3.86 -6.74
N ILE A 149 9.47 -2.84 -6.33
CA ILE A 149 8.04 -2.97 -6.05
C ILE A 149 7.26 -3.39 -7.30
N ASP A 150 7.58 -2.79 -8.46
CA ASP A 150 6.98 -3.15 -9.74
C ASP A 150 7.31 -4.60 -10.14
N CYS A 151 8.54 -5.05 -9.89
CA CYS A 151 8.92 -6.44 -10.14
C CYS A 151 8.13 -7.41 -9.26
N ILE A 152 7.97 -7.11 -7.97
CA ILE A 152 7.17 -7.93 -7.03
C ILE A 152 5.71 -7.96 -7.48
N ARG A 153 5.14 -6.82 -7.85
CA ARG A 153 3.78 -6.70 -8.35
C ARG A 153 3.54 -7.56 -9.59
N ASN A 154 4.53 -7.62 -10.49
CA ASN A 154 4.47 -8.37 -11.73
C ASN A 154 5.01 -9.81 -11.63
N HIS A 155 5.03 -10.41 -10.44
CA HIS A 155 5.45 -11.79 -10.20
C HIS A 155 6.88 -12.15 -10.66
N VAL A 156 7.79 -11.18 -10.71
CA VAL A 156 9.18 -11.47 -11.03
C VAL A 156 9.80 -12.28 -9.89
N LEU A 157 10.26 -13.49 -10.18
CA LEU A 157 10.87 -14.38 -9.18
C LEU A 157 12.13 -13.74 -8.59
N ARG A 158 12.44 -14.07 -7.32
CA ARG A 158 13.60 -13.52 -6.61
C ARG A 158 14.91 -13.76 -7.37
N SER A 159 15.07 -14.93 -8.00
CA SER A 159 16.22 -15.25 -8.86
C SER A 159 16.35 -14.30 -10.05
N GLU A 160 15.22 -13.91 -10.63
CA GLU A 160 15.17 -12.99 -11.76
C GLU A 160 15.30 -11.53 -11.34
N LEU A 161 14.94 -11.22 -10.06
CA LEU A 161 15.13 -9.88 -9.47
C LEU A 161 16.61 -9.48 -9.46
N CYS A 162 17.49 -10.43 -9.09
CA CYS A 162 18.93 -10.18 -9.08
C CYS A 162 19.44 -9.88 -10.49
N ASP A 163 19.00 -10.63 -11.50
CA ASP A 163 19.41 -10.44 -12.89
C ASP A 163 18.84 -9.14 -13.50
N LYS A 164 17.53 -8.87 -13.28
CA LYS A 164 16.88 -7.65 -13.76
C LYS A 164 17.40 -6.37 -13.10
N LEU A 165 17.81 -6.49 -11.86
CA LEU A 165 18.22 -5.34 -11.07
C LEU A 165 19.74 -5.21 -10.95
N PHE A 166 20.52 -6.11 -11.57
CA PHE A 166 21.99 -6.10 -11.56
C PHE A 166 22.57 -6.08 -10.13
N ILE A 167 22.06 -6.91 -9.21
CA ILE A 167 22.52 -7.09 -7.83
C ILE A 167 22.86 -8.53 -7.55
#